data_f46199a7bbdc890a65de2d2df4666626
#
_entry.id   f46199a7bbdc890a65de2d2df4666626
#
_cell.length_a   1.000
_cell.length_b   1.000
_cell.length_c   1.000
_cell.angle_alpha   90.00
_cell.angle_beta   90.00
_cell.angle_gamma   90.00
#
_symmetry.space_group_name_H-M   'P 1'
#
loop_
_entity.id
_entity.type
_entity.pdbx_description
1 polymer ?
#
loop_
_entity_poly.entity_id
_entity_poly.type
_entity_poly.pdbx_seq_one_letter_code
_entity_poly.pdbx_strand_id
1 'polypeptide(L)'
;MRLRRTSVFLVFALFILLAVFQGRAAQAGGIAHADVSTGEWAIRRSDQPGKVDFSLREHHHGGDSSNESEWPMRAFSGVDFSKSARQDVRFTIKRDAGTIECDGFLENGEGTGLFHFQLDPNYAGEMSKSGFSVDEERQYSMAVHDVSLEFARQMKSEHLSGLDADKLISFRIFRVDSTFIEELRGAGLNISDSDKLVAFRIHGVTPQMVRFLRQAGYSPNEDTLVAMRIHGATPEWMEELKKHGYDHVDLEELIAFRIHGVSPEFIEKLQALGYAHPGPEQLVAMRIHNVTPEYIAGLRMRGLRDLSIDQLVNLRIQGID
;
A
#
# COMPACT_ATOMS: atom_id res chain seq x y z
N MET A 1 2.74 44.08 -22.35
CA MET A 1 3.93 43.42 -21.72
C MET A 1 3.37 42.43 -20.69
N ARG A 2 3.25 41.14 -21.09
CA ARG A 2 2.59 40.10 -20.26
C ARG A 2 3.67 39.44 -19.38
N LEU A 3 3.61 39.66 -18.07
CA LEU A 3 4.43 38.92 -17.12
C LEU A 3 3.86 37.49 -16.97
N ARG A 4 4.67 36.51 -17.30
CA ARG A 4 4.44 35.10 -16.98
C ARG A 4 4.63 34.91 -15.47
N ARG A 5 3.58 34.50 -14.77
CA ARG A 5 3.65 34.05 -13.39
C ARG A 5 4.19 32.62 -13.37
N THR A 6 5.40 32.45 -12.89
CA THR A 6 5.96 31.15 -12.54
C THR A 6 5.46 30.77 -11.15
N SER A 7 4.58 29.78 -11.11
CA SER A 7 4.15 29.14 -9.86
C SER A 7 5.30 28.29 -9.33
N VAL A 8 5.82 28.66 -8.16
CA VAL A 8 6.79 27.86 -7.42
C VAL A 8 6.00 26.90 -6.55
N PHE A 9 5.77 25.70 -7.03
CA PHE A 9 5.30 24.58 -6.21
C PHE A 9 6.49 23.95 -5.50
N LEU A 10 6.57 24.16 -4.18
CA LEU A 10 7.51 23.45 -3.33
C LEU A 10 6.91 22.07 -3.04
N VAL A 11 7.27 21.09 -3.86
CA VAL A 11 6.93 19.68 -3.62
C VAL A 11 7.87 19.18 -2.51
N PHE A 12 7.37 19.10 -1.28
CA PHE A 12 7.99 18.29 -0.25
C PHE A 12 7.77 16.83 -0.58
N ALA A 13 8.72 16.23 -1.30
CA ALA A 13 8.80 14.79 -1.47
C ALA A 13 9.18 14.17 -0.11
N LEU A 14 8.20 13.61 0.58
CA LEU A 14 8.43 12.73 1.71
C LEU A 14 8.99 11.40 1.15
N PHE A 15 10.31 11.26 1.17
CA PHE A 15 10.99 10.01 0.88
C PHE A 15 10.61 8.99 1.97
N ILE A 16 9.65 8.12 1.67
CA ILE A 16 9.53 6.85 2.40
C ILE A 16 10.70 6.00 1.91
N LEU A 17 11.65 5.76 2.82
CA LEU A 17 12.81 4.91 2.60
C LEU A 17 12.31 3.49 2.30
N LEU A 18 12.20 3.13 1.01
CA LEU A 18 12.26 1.74 0.60
C LEU A 18 13.72 1.34 0.81
N ALA A 19 13.98 0.56 1.85
CA ALA A 19 15.26 -0.09 2.01
C ALA A 19 15.43 -1.12 0.87
N VAL A 20 16.03 -0.68 -0.23
CA VAL A 20 16.52 -1.58 -1.27
C VAL A 20 17.74 -2.28 -0.68
N PHE A 21 17.63 -3.55 -0.38
CA PHE A 21 18.75 -4.41 -0.07
C PHE A 21 19.65 -4.52 -1.31
N GLN A 22 20.71 -3.73 -1.36
CA GLN A 22 21.81 -3.95 -2.28
C GLN A 22 22.75 -5.01 -1.69
N GLY A 23 22.50 -6.27 -2.01
CA GLY A 23 23.41 -7.36 -1.73
C GLY A 23 24.68 -7.22 -2.56
N ARG A 24 25.83 -7.05 -1.90
CA ARG A 24 27.15 -7.19 -2.51
C ARG A 24 27.39 -8.66 -2.88
N ALA A 25 27.57 -8.93 -4.16
CA ALA A 25 28.08 -10.22 -4.64
C ALA A 25 29.52 -10.43 -4.14
N ALA A 26 29.72 -11.42 -3.27
CA ALA A 26 31.01 -11.99 -2.98
C ALA A 26 31.15 -13.30 -3.77
N GLN A 27 32.03 -13.34 -4.78
CA GLN A 27 32.44 -14.58 -5.42
C GLN A 27 33.30 -15.39 -4.45
N ALA A 28 32.85 -16.60 -4.12
CA ALA A 28 33.74 -17.66 -3.63
C ALA A 28 33.26 -18.98 -4.26
N GLY A 29 34.10 -19.57 -5.10
CA GLY A 29 33.88 -20.90 -5.67
C GLY A 29 34.01 -21.95 -4.58
N GLY A 30 32.94 -22.72 -4.39
CA GLY A 30 32.87 -23.91 -3.55
C GLY A 30 31.75 -24.77 -4.08
N ILE A 31 31.94 -26.07 -4.17
CA ILE A 31 30.97 -27.07 -4.61
C ILE A 31 29.72 -26.93 -3.73
N ALA A 32 28.63 -26.44 -4.31
CA ALA A 32 27.38 -26.18 -3.61
C ALA A 32 26.74 -27.52 -3.21
N HIS A 33 26.74 -27.81 -1.92
CA HIS A 33 25.64 -28.55 -1.32
C HIS A 33 24.42 -27.62 -1.41
N ALA A 34 23.29 -28.12 -1.93
CA ALA A 34 22.03 -27.41 -1.91
C ALA A 34 21.78 -26.89 -0.47
N ASP A 35 21.97 -25.60 -0.27
CA ASP A 35 21.73 -24.98 1.03
C ASP A 35 20.23 -25.02 1.26
N VAL A 36 19.84 -25.97 2.07
CA VAL A 36 18.46 -26.17 2.49
C VAL A 36 18.15 -25.13 3.55
N SER A 37 17.25 -24.22 3.26
CA SER A 37 16.78 -23.28 4.27
C SER A 37 16.12 -24.02 5.42
N THR A 38 16.58 -23.78 6.64
CA THR A 38 16.01 -24.35 7.87
C THR A 38 15.67 -23.22 8.84
N GLY A 39 14.71 -23.47 9.68
CA GLY A 39 14.29 -22.46 10.66
C GLY A 39 13.20 -22.96 11.57
N GLU A 40 12.50 -22.05 12.19
CA GLU A 40 11.40 -22.31 13.11
C GLU A 40 10.07 -21.94 12.46
N TRP A 41 9.05 -22.75 12.74
CA TRP A 41 7.67 -22.39 12.41
C TRP A 41 6.88 -22.16 13.69
N ALA A 42 5.85 -21.29 13.60
CA ALA A 42 4.85 -21.17 14.65
C ALA A 42 3.44 -21.07 14.04
N ILE A 43 2.49 -21.65 14.77
CA ILE A 43 1.05 -21.54 14.51
C ILE A 43 0.43 -20.88 15.74
N ARG A 44 -0.37 -19.83 15.52
CA ARG A 44 -1.21 -19.16 16.50
C ARG A 44 -2.66 -19.14 16.05
N ARG A 45 -3.57 -18.93 16.98
CA ARG A 45 -4.97 -18.74 16.65
C ARG A 45 -5.15 -17.41 15.90
N SER A 46 -5.93 -17.45 14.82
CA SER A 46 -6.39 -16.25 14.14
C SER A 46 -7.75 -15.83 14.70
N ASP A 47 -8.04 -14.52 14.66
CA ASP A 47 -9.39 -13.98 14.96
C ASP A 47 -10.42 -14.38 13.91
N GLN A 48 -9.97 -14.92 12.75
CA GLN A 48 -10.87 -15.36 11.69
C GLN A 48 -11.22 -16.86 11.84
N PRO A 49 -12.50 -17.22 11.86
CA PRO A 49 -12.93 -18.62 11.97
C PRO A 49 -12.33 -19.49 10.87
N GLY A 50 -11.78 -20.65 11.24
CA GLY A 50 -11.22 -21.63 10.31
C GLY A 50 -9.84 -21.29 9.75
N LYS A 51 -9.19 -20.25 10.30
CA LYS A 51 -7.83 -19.85 9.96
C LYS A 51 -6.91 -19.92 11.17
N VAL A 52 -5.61 -19.86 10.89
CA VAL A 52 -4.51 -19.73 11.85
C VAL A 52 -3.50 -18.72 11.31
N ASP A 53 -2.79 -18.06 12.19
CA ASP A 53 -1.60 -17.29 11.85
C ASP A 53 -0.41 -18.25 11.83
N PHE A 54 0.17 -18.41 10.65
CA PHE A 54 1.34 -19.26 10.43
C PHE A 54 2.54 -18.41 10.13
N SER A 55 3.62 -18.63 10.87
CA SER A 55 4.89 -17.93 10.66
C SER A 55 6.03 -18.92 10.41
N LEU A 56 6.93 -18.50 9.53
CA LEU A 56 8.23 -19.13 9.27
C LEU A 56 9.31 -18.12 9.62
N ARG A 57 10.26 -18.52 10.48
CA ARG A 57 11.44 -17.74 10.84
C ARG A 57 12.68 -18.47 10.40
N GLU A 58 13.44 -17.87 9.54
CA GLU A 58 14.69 -18.36 9.01
C GLU A 58 15.86 -17.65 9.69
N HIS A 59 16.89 -18.40 10.05
CA HIS A 59 18.10 -17.87 10.68
C HIS A 59 19.22 -17.76 9.65
N HIS A 60 19.62 -16.56 9.30
CA HIS A 60 20.76 -16.29 8.42
C HIS A 60 21.93 -15.66 9.18
N HIS A 61 23.14 -15.81 8.66
CA HIS A 61 24.34 -15.17 9.22
C HIS A 61 24.29 -13.63 9.23
N GLY A 62 23.29 -13.02 8.59
CA GLY A 62 23.09 -11.57 8.48
C GLY A 62 21.85 -11.03 9.20
N GLY A 63 21.07 -11.86 9.87
CA GLY A 63 19.83 -11.50 10.56
C GLY A 63 18.71 -12.49 10.34
N ASP A 64 17.73 -12.47 11.23
CA ASP A 64 16.54 -13.32 11.13
C ASP A 64 15.54 -12.73 10.16
N SER A 65 14.99 -13.53 9.25
CA SER A 65 13.80 -13.18 8.47
C SER A 65 12.58 -13.89 9.05
N SER A 66 11.46 -13.17 9.15
CA SER A 66 10.20 -13.74 9.62
C SER A 66 9.07 -13.38 8.65
N ASN A 67 8.34 -14.39 8.23
CA ASN A 67 7.13 -14.25 7.44
C ASN A 67 5.95 -14.78 8.25
N GLU A 68 4.94 -13.96 8.47
CA GLU A 68 3.70 -14.33 9.15
C GLU A 68 2.51 -14.03 8.25
N SER A 69 1.60 -14.99 8.10
CA SER A 69 0.39 -14.82 7.28
C SER A 69 -0.74 -15.72 7.75
N GLU A 70 -1.98 -15.31 7.48
CA GLU A 70 -3.16 -16.11 7.75
C GLU A 70 -3.31 -17.26 6.75
N TRP A 71 -3.46 -18.47 7.27
CA TRP A 71 -3.63 -19.69 6.50
C TRP A 71 -4.92 -20.42 6.90
N PRO A 72 -5.65 -21.01 5.96
CA PRO A 72 -6.78 -21.86 6.31
C PRO A 72 -6.27 -23.14 7.00
N MET A 73 -6.91 -23.54 8.10
CA MET A 73 -6.54 -24.78 8.85
C MET A 73 -6.45 -26.00 7.94
N ARG A 74 -7.27 -26.07 6.87
CA ARG A 74 -7.25 -27.17 5.88
C ARG A 74 -5.94 -27.28 5.07
N ALA A 75 -5.08 -26.25 5.11
CA ALA A 75 -3.78 -26.31 4.44
C ALA A 75 -2.77 -27.21 5.16
N PHE A 76 -3.02 -27.55 6.41
CA PHE A 76 -2.14 -28.34 7.29
C PHE A 76 -2.64 -29.79 7.35
N SER A 77 -2.29 -30.60 6.36
CA SER A 77 -2.72 -32.00 6.28
C SER A 77 -2.16 -32.80 7.47
N GLY A 78 -3.03 -33.56 8.15
CA GLY A 78 -2.64 -34.39 9.30
C GLY A 78 -2.60 -33.67 10.65
N VAL A 79 -2.92 -32.38 10.69
CA VAL A 79 -3.01 -31.58 11.93
C VAL A 79 -4.46 -31.49 12.41
N ASP A 80 -4.71 -31.87 13.64
CA ASP A 80 -6.02 -31.76 14.29
C ASP A 80 -6.07 -30.55 15.25
N PHE A 81 -6.62 -29.46 14.76
CA PHE A 81 -6.76 -28.20 15.51
C PHE A 81 -7.82 -28.22 16.61
N SER A 82 -8.64 -29.28 16.68
CA SER A 82 -9.69 -29.43 17.72
C SER A 82 -9.16 -29.98 19.03
N LYS A 83 -7.97 -30.61 19.02
CA LYS A 83 -7.36 -31.19 20.21
C LYS A 83 -6.77 -30.12 21.12
N SER A 84 -7.14 -30.17 22.40
CA SER A 84 -6.54 -29.33 23.44
C SER A 84 -5.25 -29.90 24.00
N ALA A 85 -5.12 -31.23 24.02
CA ALA A 85 -3.91 -31.90 24.51
C ALA A 85 -2.74 -31.71 23.52
N ARG A 86 -1.53 -31.67 24.06
CA ARG A 86 -0.31 -31.66 23.24
C ARG A 86 -0.28 -32.86 22.29
N GLN A 87 -0.01 -32.59 21.03
CA GLN A 87 0.21 -33.55 19.99
C GLN A 87 1.49 -33.26 19.22
N ASP A 88 2.31 -34.25 18.98
CA ASP A 88 3.42 -34.12 18.05
C ASP A 88 2.84 -34.09 16.63
N VAL A 89 3.32 -33.16 15.81
CA VAL A 89 2.82 -32.97 14.46
C VAL A 89 3.95 -33.00 13.45
N ARG A 90 3.66 -33.59 12.31
CA ARG A 90 4.47 -33.49 11.11
C ARG A 90 3.54 -33.13 9.94
N PHE A 91 3.85 -32.06 9.24
CA PHE A 91 3.09 -31.66 8.07
C PHE A 91 4.00 -31.12 6.97
N THR A 92 3.47 -31.07 5.78
CA THR A 92 4.22 -30.67 4.60
C THR A 92 3.42 -29.67 3.80
N ILE A 93 4.07 -28.57 3.40
CA ILE A 93 3.52 -27.55 2.51
C ILE A 93 4.20 -27.72 1.15
N LYS A 94 3.44 -28.17 0.17
CA LYS A 94 3.93 -28.37 -1.21
C LYS A 94 3.61 -27.16 -2.07
N ARG A 95 4.63 -26.64 -2.76
CA ARG A 95 4.55 -25.55 -3.71
C ARG A 95 5.33 -25.90 -4.98
N ASP A 96 5.07 -25.21 -6.08
CA ASP A 96 5.85 -25.40 -7.31
C ASP A 96 7.34 -25.12 -7.09
N ALA A 97 7.66 -24.13 -6.26
CA ALA A 97 9.04 -23.77 -5.96
C ALA A 97 9.77 -24.74 -5.02
N GLY A 98 9.05 -25.64 -4.34
CA GLY A 98 9.64 -26.64 -3.44
C GLY A 98 8.68 -27.10 -2.34
N THR A 99 9.24 -27.76 -1.37
CA THR A 99 8.49 -28.38 -0.27
C THR A 99 9.03 -27.88 1.08
N ILE A 100 8.13 -27.41 1.95
CA ILE A 100 8.44 -27.04 3.33
C ILE A 100 7.96 -28.19 4.23
N GLU A 101 8.87 -28.89 4.86
CA GLU A 101 8.60 -29.97 5.80
C GLU A 101 8.69 -29.44 7.22
N CYS A 102 7.67 -29.64 8.03
CA CYS A 102 7.53 -29.12 9.38
C CYS A 102 7.37 -30.23 10.39
N ASP A 103 8.21 -30.24 11.42
CA ASP A 103 8.16 -31.13 12.58
C ASP A 103 8.03 -30.31 13.84
N GLY A 104 7.18 -30.70 14.80
CA GLY A 104 7.01 -29.99 16.05
C GLY A 104 5.82 -30.48 16.87
N PHE A 105 5.19 -29.59 17.61
CA PHE A 105 4.01 -29.93 18.40
C PHE A 105 2.95 -28.82 18.36
N LEU A 106 1.71 -29.24 18.58
CA LEU A 106 0.58 -28.33 18.86
C LEU A 106 -0.03 -28.66 20.23
N GLU A 107 -0.49 -27.64 20.92
CA GLU A 107 -1.30 -27.69 22.12
C GLU A 107 -2.36 -26.58 22.09
N ASN A 108 -3.60 -26.90 22.37
CA ASN A 108 -4.70 -25.94 22.29
C ASN A 108 -4.84 -25.21 20.93
N GLY A 109 -4.44 -25.85 19.83
CA GLY A 109 -4.50 -25.26 18.48
C GLY A 109 -3.38 -24.28 18.15
N GLU A 110 -2.39 -24.12 19.02
CA GLU A 110 -1.18 -23.31 18.84
C GLU A 110 0.06 -24.21 18.94
N GLY A 111 1.13 -23.84 18.27
CA GLY A 111 2.34 -24.66 18.33
C GLY A 111 3.53 -24.08 17.61
N THR A 112 4.62 -24.83 17.70
CA THR A 112 5.90 -24.45 17.10
C THR A 112 6.74 -25.69 16.80
N GLY A 113 7.75 -25.51 15.97
CA GLY A 113 8.69 -26.55 15.64
C GLY A 113 9.75 -26.07 14.67
N LEU A 114 10.41 -27.01 14.04
CA LEU A 114 11.43 -26.77 13.05
C LEU A 114 10.88 -27.03 11.65
N PHE A 115 11.35 -26.28 10.67
CA PHE A 115 11.09 -26.56 9.28
C PHE A 115 12.37 -26.78 8.49
N HIS A 116 12.22 -27.48 7.39
CA HIS A 116 13.23 -27.74 6.41
C HIS A 116 12.64 -27.50 5.02
N PHE A 117 13.30 -26.68 4.22
CA PHE A 117 12.86 -26.40 2.85
C PHE A 117 13.70 -27.18 1.86
N GLN A 118 13.03 -27.89 0.98
CA GLN A 118 13.61 -28.61 -0.12
C GLN A 118 13.20 -27.98 -1.45
N LEU A 119 14.16 -27.46 -2.19
CA LEU A 119 13.98 -26.86 -3.51
C LEU A 119 13.40 -27.88 -4.51
N ASP A 120 12.49 -27.46 -5.39
CA ASP A 120 12.22 -28.18 -6.61
C ASP A 120 13.30 -27.87 -7.64
N PRO A 121 14.06 -28.86 -8.13
CA PRO A 121 15.20 -28.64 -9.01
C PRO A 121 14.80 -28.14 -10.42
N ASN A 122 13.54 -28.26 -10.82
CA ASN A 122 13.06 -27.83 -12.12
C ASN A 122 12.50 -26.40 -12.10
N TYR A 123 12.08 -25.91 -10.93
CA TYR A 123 11.34 -24.65 -10.82
C TYR A 123 12.11 -23.45 -11.41
N ALA A 124 13.38 -23.27 -11.02
CA ALA A 124 14.20 -22.16 -11.53
C ALA A 124 14.37 -22.22 -13.05
N GLY A 125 14.50 -23.44 -13.61
CA GLY A 125 14.54 -23.66 -15.06
C GLY A 125 13.25 -23.28 -15.78
N GLU A 126 12.09 -23.62 -15.20
CA GLU A 126 10.77 -23.26 -15.75
C GLU A 126 10.51 -21.76 -15.64
N MET A 127 10.90 -21.14 -14.54
CA MET A 127 10.84 -19.67 -14.36
C MET A 127 11.72 -18.94 -15.39
N SER A 128 12.92 -19.46 -15.66
CA SER A 128 13.84 -18.91 -16.68
C SER A 128 13.24 -18.96 -18.07
N LYS A 129 12.51 -20.02 -18.45
CA LYS A 129 11.78 -20.11 -19.72
C LYS A 129 10.70 -19.03 -19.85
N SER A 130 10.14 -18.59 -18.74
CA SER A 130 9.17 -17.49 -18.67
C SER A 130 9.86 -16.12 -18.59
N GLY A 131 11.20 -16.05 -18.54
CA GLY A 131 12.00 -14.84 -18.50
C GLY A 131 12.27 -14.30 -17.10
N PHE A 132 12.12 -15.12 -16.05
CA PHE A 132 12.40 -14.77 -14.67
C PHE A 132 13.65 -15.47 -14.16
N SER A 133 14.64 -14.72 -13.69
CA SER A 133 15.85 -15.28 -13.07
C SER A 133 15.59 -15.52 -11.59
N VAL A 134 15.78 -16.77 -11.15
CA VAL A 134 15.51 -17.20 -9.77
C VAL A 134 16.73 -17.92 -9.24
N ASP A 135 17.31 -17.41 -8.16
CA ASP A 135 18.32 -18.09 -7.33
C ASP A 135 17.64 -18.86 -6.17
N GLU A 136 18.41 -19.55 -5.36
CA GLU A 136 17.90 -20.39 -4.27
C GLU A 136 17.15 -19.60 -3.21
N GLU A 137 17.64 -18.40 -2.86
CA GLU A 137 17.00 -17.51 -1.88
C GLU A 137 15.63 -17.02 -2.38
N ARG A 138 15.57 -16.59 -3.65
CA ARG A 138 14.29 -16.22 -4.28
C ARG A 138 13.35 -17.41 -4.40
N GLN A 139 13.87 -18.59 -4.71
CA GLN A 139 13.06 -19.79 -4.82
C GLN A 139 12.41 -20.16 -3.48
N TYR A 140 13.13 -20.05 -2.37
CA TYR A 140 12.56 -20.20 -1.03
C TYR A 140 11.46 -19.15 -0.77
N SER A 141 11.75 -17.87 -1.02
CA SER A 141 10.76 -16.80 -0.87
C SER A 141 9.51 -17.05 -1.74
N MET A 142 9.70 -17.55 -2.96
CA MET A 142 8.60 -17.92 -3.85
C MET A 142 7.77 -19.10 -3.31
N ALA A 143 8.40 -20.07 -2.65
CA ALA A 143 7.68 -21.14 -1.96
C ALA A 143 6.83 -20.62 -0.79
N VAL A 144 7.40 -19.73 0.02
CA VAL A 144 6.72 -19.10 1.17
C VAL A 144 5.51 -18.30 0.71
N HIS A 145 5.65 -17.52 -0.36
CA HIS A 145 4.58 -16.66 -0.88
C HIS A 145 3.70 -17.29 -1.95
N ASP A 146 3.89 -18.59 -2.23
CA ASP A 146 3.09 -19.34 -3.20
C ASP A 146 3.13 -18.72 -4.62
N VAL A 147 4.31 -18.36 -5.09
CA VAL A 147 4.52 -17.95 -6.49
C VAL A 147 4.56 -19.21 -7.35
N SER A 148 3.41 -19.59 -7.91
CA SER A 148 3.33 -20.75 -8.79
C SER A 148 3.82 -20.42 -10.22
N LEU A 149 4.21 -21.46 -10.98
CA LEU A 149 4.53 -21.31 -12.41
C LEU A 149 3.35 -20.77 -13.21
N GLU A 150 2.13 -21.15 -12.83
CA GLU A 150 0.90 -20.64 -13.42
C GLU A 150 0.74 -19.13 -13.17
N PHE A 151 0.91 -18.70 -11.90
CA PHE A 151 0.85 -17.29 -11.54
C PHE A 151 1.89 -16.48 -12.30
N ALA A 152 3.14 -16.97 -12.40
CA ALA A 152 4.19 -16.30 -13.14
C ALA A 152 3.84 -16.12 -14.63
N ARG A 153 3.26 -17.16 -15.26
CA ARG A 153 2.78 -17.08 -16.65
C ARG A 153 1.62 -16.10 -16.82
N GLN A 154 0.66 -16.11 -15.90
CA GLN A 154 -0.46 -15.15 -15.91
C GLN A 154 0.06 -13.70 -15.82
N MET A 155 0.93 -13.41 -14.86
CA MET A 155 1.49 -12.06 -14.72
C MET A 155 2.33 -11.65 -15.94
N LYS A 156 3.05 -12.57 -16.55
CA LYS A 156 3.79 -12.32 -17.79
C LYS A 156 2.88 -11.92 -18.95
N SER A 157 1.70 -12.52 -19.04
CA SER A 157 0.70 -12.21 -20.08
C SER A 157 0.04 -10.83 -19.92
N GLU A 158 0.17 -10.19 -18.74
CA GLU A 158 -0.32 -8.84 -18.51
C GLU A 158 0.54 -7.75 -19.17
N HIS A 159 1.71 -8.11 -19.68
CA HIS A 159 2.67 -7.21 -20.37
C HIS A 159 3.09 -6.00 -19.54
N LEU A 160 3.31 -6.22 -18.24
CA LEU A 160 3.69 -5.16 -17.30
C LEU A 160 5.18 -4.80 -17.45
N SER A 161 5.48 -3.52 -17.44
CA SER A 161 6.85 -3.03 -17.32
C SER A 161 7.37 -3.22 -15.90
N GLY A 162 8.68 -3.44 -15.74
CA GLY A 162 9.30 -3.65 -14.42
C GLY A 162 8.93 -4.96 -13.74
N LEU A 163 8.32 -5.92 -14.46
CA LEU A 163 7.97 -7.22 -13.91
C LEU A 163 9.20 -8.15 -13.91
N ASP A 164 9.68 -8.48 -12.73
CA ASP A 164 10.77 -9.43 -12.46
C ASP A 164 10.38 -10.45 -11.39
N ALA A 165 11.31 -11.29 -10.96
CA ALA A 165 11.10 -12.31 -9.95
C ALA A 165 10.72 -11.72 -8.58
N ASP A 166 11.34 -10.64 -8.16
CA ASP A 166 11.06 -9.96 -6.88
C ASP A 166 9.69 -9.28 -6.92
N LYS A 167 9.28 -8.81 -8.10
CA LYS A 167 7.96 -8.24 -8.30
C LYS A 167 6.84 -9.28 -8.23
N LEU A 168 7.07 -10.51 -8.72
CA LEU A 168 6.12 -11.61 -8.54
C LEU A 168 5.89 -11.94 -7.06
N ILE A 169 6.96 -11.95 -6.25
CA ILE A 169 6.85 -12.11 -4.78
C ILE A 169 6.03 -10.96 -4.18
N SER A 170 6.36 -9.70 -4.54
CA SER A 170 5.61 -8.52 -4.11
C SER A 170 4.13 -8.61 -4.48
N PHE A 171 3.80 -9.08 -5.68
CA PHE A 171 2.42 -9.26 -6.13
C PHE A 171 1.65 -10.25 -5.25
N ARG A 172 2.29 -11.35 -4.84
CA ARG A 172 1.67 -12.30 -3.91
C ARG A 172 1.46 -11.68 -2.52
N ILE A 173 2.46 -10.98 -1.99
CA ILE A 173 2.38 -10.28 -0.68
C ILE A 173 1.24 -9.27 -0.67
N PHE A 174 1.16 -8.41 -1.68
CA PHE A 174 0.17 -7.34 -1.77
C PHE A 174 -1.11 -7.72 -2.51
N ARG A 175 -1.27 -9.00 -2.89
CA ARG A 175 -2.46 -9.53 -3.57
C ARG A 175 -2.77 -8.83 -4.89
N VAL A 176 -1.73 -8.57 -5.68
CA VAL A 176 -1.87 -8.15 -7.07
C VAL A 176 -2.02 -9.39 -7.93
N ASP A 177 -3.14 -9.51 -8.63
CA ASP A 177 -3.49 -10.62 -9.51
C ASP A 177 -4.19 -10.10 -10.78
N SER A 178 -4.41 -10.98 -11.77
CA SER A 178 -5.09 -10.61 -13.01
C SER A 178 -6.49 -10.04 -12.77
N THR A 179 -7.22 -10.54 -11.75
CA THR A 179 -8.55 -10.04 -11.42
C THR A 179 -8.49 -8.56 -11.03
N PHE A 180 -7.54 -8.18 -10.18
CA PHE A 180 -7.36 -6.79 -9.79
C PHE A 180 -6.99 -5.89 -10.96
N ILE A 181 -6.11 -6.38 -11.85
CA ILE A 181 -5.69 -5.64 -13.05
C ILE A 181 -6.88 -5.45 -13.99
N GLU A 182 -7.67 -6.51 -14.22
CA GLU A 182 -8.87 -6.46 -15.06
C GLU A 182 -9.94 -5.52 -14.48
N GLU A 183 -10.15 -5.54 -13.17
CA GLU A 183 -11.07 -4.62 -12.49
C GLU A 183 -10.67 -3.16 -12.63
N LEU A 184 -9.36 -2.84 -12.57
CA LEU A 184 -8.84 -1.50 -12.83
C LEU A 184 -9.03 -1.09 -14.29
N ARG A 185 -8.76 -1.98 -15.24
CA ARG A 185 -9.03 -1.77 -16.67
C ARG A 185 -10.52 -1.53 -16.91
N GLY A 186 -11.38 -2.34 -16.29
CA GLY A 186 -12.84 -2.18 -16.34
C GLY A 186 -13.35 -0.89 -15.70
N ALA A 187 -12.59 -0.31 -14.78
CA ALA A 187 -12.82 1.01 -14.21
C ALA A 187 -12.29 2.15 -15.12
N GLY A 188 -11.65 1.82 -16.24
CA GLY A 188 -11.10 2.77 -17.21
C GLY A 188 -9.66 3.19 -16.93
N LEU A 189 -8.91 2.45 -16.14
CA LEU A 189 -7.51 2.74 -15.83
C LEU A 189 -6.59 1.65 -16.40
N ASN A 190 -5.82 2.00 -17.42
CA ASN A 190 -4.84 1.12 -18.04
C ASN A 190 -3.47 1.30 -17.39
N ILE A 191 -3.13 0.40 -16.46
CA ILE A 191 -1.82 0.40 -15.81
C ILE A 191 -0.93 -0.62 -16.49
N SER A 192 0.26 -0.19 -16.86
CA SER A 192 1.31 -1.05 -17.42
C SER A 192 2.54 -1.13 -16.51
N ASP A 193 2.60 -0.39 -15.42
CA ASP A 193 3.71 -0.35 -14.47
C ASP A 193 3.42 -1.24 -13.27
N SER A 194 4.30 -2.23 -13.04
CA SER A 194 4.16 -3.17 -11.92
C SER A 194 4.33 -2.50 -10.55
N ASP A 195 5.16 -1.44 -10.43
CA ASP A 195 5.34 -0.70 -9.18
C ASP A 195 4.08 0.06 -8.79
N LYS A 196 3.38 0.62 -9.77
CA LYS A 196 2.10 1.32 -9.54
C LYS A 196 1.01 0.37 -9.02
N LEU A 197 0.95 -0.86 -9.54
CA LEU A 197 0.01 -1.88 -9.05
C LEU A 197 0.26 -2.23 -7.57
N VAL A 198 1.53 -2.39 -7.19
CA VAL A 198 1.91 -2.61 -5.77
C VAL A 198 1.55 -1.39 -4.93
N ALA A 199 1.89 -0.18 -5.38
CA ALA A 199 1.56 1.07 -4.67
C ALA A 199 0.04 1.21 -4.48
N PHE A 200 -0.77 0.83 -5.45
CA PHE A 200 -2.23 0.85 -5.34
C PHE A 200 -2.73 -0.05 -4.20
N ARG A 201 -2.18 -1.25 -4.09
CA ARG A 201 -2.54 -2.16 -3.00
C ARG A 201 -2.08 -1.64 -1.63
N ILE A 202 -0.84 -1.12 -1.54
CA ILE A 202 -0.29 -0.55 -0.30
C ILE A 202 -1.14 0.63 0.19
N HIS A 203 -1.50 1.54 -0.70
CA HIS A 203 -2.24 2.76 -0.34
C HIS A 203 -3.77 2.59 -0.40
N GLY A 204 -4.26 1.41 -0.80
CA GLY A 204 -5.69 1.13 -0.85
C GLY A 204 -6.43 1.86 -1.98
N VAL A 205 -5.79 2.07 -3.12
CA VAL A 205 -6.48 2.50 -4.35
C VAL A 205 -7.29 1.33 -4.87
N THR A 206 -8.59 1.55 -5.07
CA THR A 206 -9.53 0.51 -5.48
C THR A 206 -10.18 0.83 -6.83
N PRO A 207 -10.62 -0.20 -7.59
CA PRO A 207 -11.40 0.01 -8.81
C PRO A 207 -12.68 0.83 -8.57
N GLN A 208 -13.27 0.74 -7.38
CA GLN A 208 -14.44 1.51 -6.97
C GLN A 208 -14.14 3.00 -6.91
N MET A 209 -13.00 3.38 -6.31
CA MET A 209 -12.53 4.76 -6.26
C MET A 209 -12.32 5.33 -7.67
N VAL A 210 -11.70 4.56 -8.56
CA VAL A 210 -11.48 4.96 -9.95
C VAL A 210 -12.81 5.21 -10.66
N ARG A 211 -13.78 4.28 -10.52
CA ARG A 211 -15.11 4.44 -11.10
C ARG A 211 -15.83 5.68 -10.57
N PHE A 212 -15.79 5.91 -9.26
CA PHE A 212 -16.38 7.10 -8.64
C PHE A 212 -15.83 8.38 -9.24
N LEU A 213 -14.50 8.53 -9.32
CA LEU A 213 -13.85 9.72 -9.85
C LEU A 213 -14.22 9.94 -11.33
N ARG A 214 -14.23 8.88 -12.14
CA ARG A 214 -14.62 8.98 -13.54
C ARG A 214 -16.09 9.35 -13.73
N GLN A 215 -17.00 8.82 -12.92
CA GLN A 215 -18.41 9.19 -12.91
C GLN A 215 -18.62 10.65 -12.47
N ALA A 216 -17.77 11.16 -11.59
CA ALA A 216 -17.74 12.56 -11.19
C ALA A 216 -17.06 13.49 -12.22
N GLY A 217 -16.61 12.94 -13.38
CA GLY A 217 -16.02 13.72 -14.47
C GLY A 217 -14.51 13.88 -14.41
N TYR A 218 -13.84 13.29 -13.44
CA TYR A 218 -12.38 13.37 -13.31
C TYR A 218 -11.67 12.33 -14.19
N SER A 219 -10.41 12.64 -14.53
CA SER A 219 -9.51 11.74 -15.25
C SER A 219 -8.19 11.59 -14.48
N PRO A 220 -8.21 10.90 -13.32
CA PRO A 220 -7.02 10.76 -12.49
C PRO A 220 -5.94 9.91 -13.18
N ASN A 221 -4.68 10.31 -13.00
CA ASN A 221 -3.54 9.45 -13.27
C ASN A 221 -3.19 8.60 -12.02
N GLU A 222 -2.23 7.68 -12.19
CA GLU A 222 -1.84 6.76 -11.11
C GLU A 222 -1.29 7.50 -9.88
N ASP A 223 -0.45 8.52 -10.09
CA ASP A 223 0.17 9.28 -9.00
C ASP A 223 -0.86 10.09 -8.22
N THR A 224 -1.80 10.71 -8.91
CA THR A 224 -2.90 11.43 -8.28
C THR A 224 -3.77 10.50 -7.42
N LEU A 225 -4.07 9.28 -7.90
CA LEU A 225 -4.84 8.29 -7.13
C LEU A 225 -4.11 7.89 -5.83
N VAL A 226 -2.81 7.64 -5.92
CA VAL A 226 -1.99 7.33 -4.74
C VAL A 226 -1.94 8.51 -3.79
N ALA A 227 -1.69 9.73 -4.28
CA ALA A 227 -1.65 10.94 -3.46
C ALA A 227 -3.00 11.20 -2.74
N MET A 228 -4.12 11.04 -3.44
CA MET A 228 -5.45 11.14 -2.82
C MET A 228 -5.61 10.16 -1.65
N ARG A 229 -5.15 8.92 -1.79
CA ARG A 229 -5.21 7.92 -0.73
C ARG A 229 -4.29 8.25 0.44
N ILE A 230 -3.05 8.66 0.16
CA ILE A 230 -2.07 9.06 1.20
C ILE A 230 -2.62 10.22 2.04
N HIS A 231 -3.21 11.21 1.40
CA HIS A 231 -3.71 12.41 2.09
C HIS A 231 -5.17 12.29 2.56
N GLY A 232 -5.84 11.18 2.26
CA GLY A 232 -7.22 10.93 2.68
C GLY A 232 -8.28 11.75 1.92
N ALA A 233 -8.01 12.12 0.68
CA ALA A 233 -9.01 12.70 -0.23
C ALA A 233 -9.89 11.56 -0.78
N THR A 234 -10.80 11.07 0.07
CA THR A 234 -11.66 9.93 -0.26
C THR A 234 -12.95 10.35 -0.96
N PRO A 235 -13.63 9.42 -1.70
CA PRO A 235 -14.94 9.70 -2.29
C PRO A 235 -15.96 10.25 -1.29
N GLU A 236 -16.01 9.70 -0.08
CA GLU A 236 -16.94 10.11 0.97
C GLU A 236 -16.69 11.55 1.42
N TRP A 237 -15.41 11.92 1.57
CA TRP A 237 -15.03 13.28 1.92
C TRP A 237 -15.31 14.27 0.77
N MET A 238 -15.16 13.88 -0.48
CA MET A 238 -15.52 14.69 -1.63
C MET A 238 -17.04 14.95 -1.68
N GLU A 239 -17.86 13.95 -1.36
CA GLU A 239 -19.31 14.12 -1.24
C GLU A 239 -19.71 15.09 -0.10
N GLU A 240 -18.97 15.12 1.01
CA GLU A 240 -19.18 16.12 2.06
C GLU A 240 -18.82 17.53 1.59
N LEU A 241 -17.70 17.72 0.88
CA LEU A 241 -17.33 19.03 0.30
C LEU A 241 -18.39 19.53 -0.68
N LYS A 242 -18.96 18.64 -1.47
CA LYS A 242 -20.03 18.96 -2.44
C LYS A 242 -21.26 19.57 -1.77
N LYS A 243 -21.62 19.14 -0.54
CA LYS A 243 -22.74 19.74 0.22
C LYS A 243 -22.50 21.21 0.56
N HIS A 244 -21.26 21.66 0.56
CA HIS A 244 -20.86 23.05 0.78
C HIS A 244 -20.57 23.81 -0.51
N GLY A 245 -20.88 23.24 -1.68
CA GLY A 245 -20.74 23.87 -3.00
C GLY A 245 -19.40 23.62 -3.70
N TYR A 246 -18.58 22.67 -3.21
CA TYR A 246 -17.26 22.33 -3.80
C TYR A 246 -17.32 21.00 -4.55
N ASP A 247 -18.16 20.94 -5.58
CA ASP A 247 -18.42 19.77 -6.41
C ASP A 247 -17.54 19.66 -7.68
N HIS A 248 -16.81 20.72 -8.03
CA HIS A 248 -15.96 20.82 -9.21
C HIS A 248 -14.55 21.34 -8.90
N VAL A 249 -14.00 20.90 -7.76
CA VAL A 249 -12.62 21.25 -7.35
C VAL A 249 -11.65 20.27 -8.01
N ASP A 250 -10.57 20.75 -8.60
CA ASP A 250 -9.55 19.90 -9.22
C ASP A 250 -8.91 18.94 -8.21
N LEU A 251 -8.46 17.76 -8.68
CA LEU A 251 -7.93 16.72 -7.79
C LEU A 251 -6.69 17.18 -7.01
N GLU A 252 -5.83 17.98 -7.62
CA GLU A 252 -4.66 18.58 -6.99
C GLU A 252 -5.07 19.56 -5.88
N GLU A 253 -6.12 20.34 -6.08
CA GLU A 253 -6.68 21.23 -5.06
C GLU A 253 -7.33 20.46 -3.92
N LEU A 254 -8.05 19.37 -4.22
CA LEU A 254 -8.62 18.46 -3.21
C LEU A 254 -7.52 17.83 -2.34
N ILE A 255 -6.39 17.43 -2.95
CA ILE A 255 -5.22 16.95 -2.21
C ILE A 255 -4.64 18.07 -1.34
N ALA A 256 -4.50 19.29 -1.89
CA ALA A 256 -4.04 20.45 -1.13
C ALA A 256 -4.98 20.78 0.05
N PHE A 257 -6.29 20.65 -0.12
CA PHE A 257 -7.26 20.81 0.98
C PHE A 257 -6.94 19.85 2.12
N ARG A 258 -6.68 18.59 1.83
CA ARG A 258 -6.35 17.58 2.84
C ARG A 258 -5.01 17.87 3.51
N ILE A 259 -3.98 18.22 2.73
CA ILE A 259 -2.63 18.55 3.24
C ILE A 259 -2.69 19.74 4.23
N HIS A 260 -3.45 20.77 3.88
CA HIS A 260 -3.51 22.02 4.67
C HIS A 260 -4.68 22.04 5.67
N GLY A 261 -5.47 20.98 5.74
CA GLY A 261 -6.57 20.86 6.71
C GLY A 261 -7.78 21.75 6.39
N VAL A 262 -8.07 21.98 5.11
CA VAL A 262 -9.36 22.53 4.68
C VAL A 262 -10.40 21.43 4.85
N SER A 263 -11.35 21.62 5.75
CA SER A 263 -12.40 20.64 6.04
C SER A 263 -13.79 21.22 5.79
N PRO A 264 -14.82 20.37 5.61
CA PRO A 264 -16.21 20.82 5.52
C PRO A 264 -16.62 21.74 6.68
N GLU A 265 -16.20 21.44 7.92
CA GLU A 265 -16.50 22.24 9.10
C GLU A 265 -15.81 23.62 9.06
N PHE A 266 -14.59 23.69 8.50
CA PHE A 266 -13.90 24.96 8.30
C PHE A 266 -14.67 25.84 7.31
N ILE A 267 -15.12 25.26 6.20
CA ILE A 267 -15.91 25.95 5.17
C ILE A 267 -17.24 26.43 5.77
N GLU A 268 -17.95 25.58 6.51
CA GLU A 268 -19.21 25.91 7.17
C GLU A 268 -19.06 27.12 8.09
N LYS A 269 -18.01 27.14 8.94
CA LYS A 269 -17.74 28.28 9.84
C LYS A 269 -17.44 29.56 9.07
N LEU A 270 -16.73 29.49 7.93
CA LEU A 270 -16.49 30.64 7.08
C LEU A 270 -17.78 31.15 6.43
N GLN A 271 -18.63 30.26 5.97
CA GLN A 271 -19.95 30.60 5.42
C GLN A 271 -20.83 31.31 6.47
N ALA A 272 -20.81 30.82 7.72
CA ALA A 272 -21.52 31.46 8.84
C ALA A 272 -20.98 32.87 9.16
N LEU A 273 -19.71 33.13 8.85
CA LEU A 273 -19.10 34.46 8.95
C LEU A 273 -19.33 35.36 7.73
N GLY A 274 -20.10 34.91 6.73
CA GLY A 274 -20.43 35.68 5.54
C GLY A 274 -19.46 35.49 4.35
N TYR A 275 -18.48 34.58 4.47
CA TYR A 275 -17.63 34.18 3.35
C TYR A 275 -18.31 33.02 2.64
N ALA A 276 -19.29 33.33 1.77
CA ALA A 276 -20.23 32.33 1.25
C ALA A 276 -19.54 31.24 0.41
N HIS A 277 -18.55 31.58 -0.41
CA HIS A 277 -17.92 30.63 -1.32
C HIS A 277 -16.47 31.05 -1.67
N PRO A 278 -15.51 30.95 -0.71
CA PRO A 278 -14.11 31.21 -0.98
C PRO A 278 -13.56 30.28 -2.07
N GLY A 279 -12.71 30.79 -2.95
CA GLY A 279 -12.05 29.94 -3.95
C GLY A 279 -11.13 28.90 -3.30
N PRO A 280 -10.88 27.76 -3.99
CA PRO A 280 -10.00 26.70 -3.46
C PRO A 280 -8.63 27.22 -3.02
N GLU A 281 -7.94 28.02 -3.84
CA GLU A 281 -6.66 28.63 -3.50
C GLU A 281 -6.76 29.52 -2.25
N GLN A 282 -7.88 30.26 -2.09
CA GLN A 282 -8.10 31.11 -0.92
C GLN A 282 -8.27 30.30 0.36
N LEU A 283 -9.01 29.19 0.33
CA LEU A 283 -9.16 28.29 1.47
C LEU A 283 -7.80 27.72 1.91
N VAL A 284 -6.99 27.28 0.95
CA VAL A 284 -5.63 26.79 1.21
C VAL A 284 -4.76 27.90 1.80
N ALA A 285 -4.76 29.11 1.23
CA ALA A 285 -4.01 30.25 1.74
C ALA A 285 -4.42 30.62 3.18
N MET A 286 -5.72 30.64 3.47
CA MET A 286 -6.21 30.86 4.85
C MET A 286 -5.65 29.85 5.83
N ARG A 287 -5.61 28.57 5.45
CA ARG A 287 -5.08 27.50 6.31
C ARG A 287 -3.56 27.60 6.49
N ILE A 288 -2.81 27.86 5.41
CA ILE A 288 -1.34 28.04 5.45
C ILE A 288 -0.97 29.19 6.40
N HIS A 289 -1.68 30.31 6.34
CA HIS A 289 -1.41 31.49 7.14
C HIS A 289 -2.20 31.58 8.45
N ASN A 290 -2.84 30.47 8.85
CA ASN A 290 -3.61 30.36 10.09
C ASN A 290 -4.70 31.44 10.24
N VAL A 291 -5.39 31.76 9.13
CA VAL A 291 -6.60 32.60 9.15
C VAL A 291 -7.77 31.71 9.55
N THR A 292 -8.07 31.70 10.85
CA THR A 292 -9.16 30.86 11.41
C THR A 292 -10.44 31.67 11.60
N PRO A 293 -11.60 30.99 11.72
CA PRO A 293 -12.88 31.66 12.06
C PRO A 293 -12.78 32.50 13.33
N GLU A 294 -12.04 32.03 14.34
CA GLU A 294 -11.80 32.72 15.61
C GLU A 294 -10.98 34.01 15.40
N TYR A 295 -9.96 33.96 14.53
CA TYR A 295 -9.19 35.14 14.17
C TYR A 295 -10.06 36.20 13.50
N ILE A 296 -10.90 35.82 12.55
CA ILE A 296 -11.83 36.71 11.87
C ILE A 296 -12.79 37.35 12.88
N ALA A 297 -13.34 36.56 13.80
CA ALA A 297 -14.22 37.06 14.86
C ALA A 297 -13.49 38.05 15.78
N GLY A 298 -12.23 37.77 16.13
CA GLY A 298 -11.38 38.69 16.93
C GLY A 298 -11.14 40.05 16.25
N LEU A 299 -10.86 40.04 14.94
CA LEU A 299 -10.72 41.28 14.16
C LEU A 299 -12.03 42.08 14.12
N ARG A 300 -13.18 41.42 13.94
CA ARG A 300 -14.48 42.09 13.96
C ARG A 300 -14.82 42.74 15.29
N MET A 301 -14.47 42.11 16.41
CA MET A 301 -14.63 42.71 17.75
C MET A 301 -13.78 43.96 17.91
N ARG A 302 -12.63 44.06 17.26
CA ARG A 302 -11.75 45.23 17.23
C ARG A 302 -12.16 46.29 16.20
N GLY A 303 -13.29 46.10 15.53
CA GLY A 303 -13.85 47.07 14.58
C GLY A 303 -13.39 46.86 13.11
N LEU A 304 -12.52 45.89 12.85
CA LEU A 304 -12.10 45.53 11.49
C LEU A 304 -13.13 44.56 10.88
N ARG A 305 -14.10 45.13 10.19
CA ARG A 305 -15.21 44.42 9.58
C ARG A 305 -15.05 44.39 8.05
N ASP A 306 -15.71 43.44 7.41
CA ASP A 306 -15.83 43.36 5.95
C ASP A 306 -14.50 43.26 5.18
N LEU A 307 -13.49 42.63 5.84
CA LEU A 307 -12.20 42.35 5.21
C LEU A 307 -12.35 41.24 4.17
N SER A 308 -11.72 41.40 3.04
CA SER A 308 -11.59 40.33 2.05
C SER A 308 -10.66 39.22 2.56
N ILE A 309 -10.74 38.03 1.97
CA ILE A 309 -9.84 36.92 2.32
C ILE A 309 -8.37 37.31 2.11
N ASP A 310 -8.06 37.99 1.01
CA ASP A 310 -6.69 38.44 0.72
C ASP A 310 -6.18 39.45 1.77
N GLN A 311 -7.06 40.33 2.26
CA GLN A 311 -6.72 41.25 3.37
C GLN A 311 -6.47 40.47 4.66
N LEU A 312 -7.29 39.47 5.01
CA LEU A 312 -7.10 38.63 6.18
C LEU A 312 -5.76 37.89 6.13
N VAL A 313 -5.45 37.30 4.98
CA VAL A 313 -4.18 36.60 4.75
C VAL A 313 -2.99 37.58 4.89
N ASN A 314 -3.08 38.77 4.27
CA ASN A 314 -2.04 39.77 4.38
C ASN A 314 -1.81 40.24 5.81
N LEU A 315 -2.87 40.46 6.61
CA LEU A 315 -2.74 40.83 8.04
C LEU A 315 -1.97 39.73 8.80
N ARG A 316 -2.25 38.48 8.56
CA ARG A 316 -1.53 37.34 9.17
C ARG A 316 -0.07 37.29 8.74
N ILE A 317 0.23 37.50 7.46
CA ILE A 317 1.61 37.56 6.94
C ILE A 317 2.40 38.69 7.63
N GLN A 318 1.75 39.81 7.95
CA GLN A 318 2.36 40.96 8.65
C GLN A 318 2.43 40.78 10.17
N GLY A 319 1.98 39.64 10.72
CA GLY A 319 2.00 39.34 12.16
C GLY A 319 0.96 40.14 12.96
N ILE A 320 -0.11 40.58 12.34
CA ILE A 320 -1.22 41.27 13.02
C ILE A 320 -2.18 40.20 13.53
N ASP A 321 -2.23 40.07 14.85
CA ASP A 321 -3.07 39.09 15.57
C ASP A 321 -4.41 39.67 16.02
#